data_ae59b0fba1e419a825414bec85c1569f
#
_entry.id   ae59b0fba1e419a825414bec85c1569f
#
_cell.length_a   1.000
_cell.length_b   1.000
_cell.length_c   1.000
_cell.angle_alpha   90.00
_cell.angle_beta   90.00
_cell.angle_gamma   90.00
#
_symmetry.space_group_name_H-M   'P 1'
#
loop_
_entity.id
_entity.type
_entity.pdbx_description
1 polymer ?
#
loop_
_entity_poly.entity_id
_entity_poly.type
_entity_poly.pdbx_seq_one_letter_code
_entity_poly.pdbx_strand_id
1 'polypeptide(L)'
;AGRPFLLFLSLVFGLLSISGTGSCTTVVLGWSRDGLSAARIGVLTTGSGVAMLVGAAGATRLSRRVRGGVLLLAATAVTVSATAGLALVPSVPGRALLLVLLFCAAPIMNAVGGGYVMRLIPTGMFGRVGGALLLINLGLPAAAPWLAGRGLDAVGRSGTLWGFTALGSLALGLMLASRRLRTLGLPSQWDAADEAP
;
A
#
# COMPACT_ATOMS: atom_id res chain seq x y z
N ALA A 1 8.23 17.89 14.11
CA ALA A 1 8.32 16.44 13.90
C ALA A 1 9.72 16.09 13.42
N GLY A 2 10.42 15.20 14.15
CA GLY A 2 11.84 14.96 13.89
C GLY A 2 12.07 14.10 12.64
N ARG A 3 13.23 14.27 12.01
CA ARG A 3 13.74 13.42 10.91
C ARG A 3 13.50 11.91 11.12
N PRO A 4 13.62 11.33 12.35
CA PRO A 4 13.38 9.91 12.57
C PRO A 4 11.94 9.46 12.33
N PHE A 5 10.96 10.33 12.54
CA PHE A 5 9.55 9.96 12.29
C PHE A 5 9.21 9.91 10.80
N LEU A 6 9.79 10.81 9.99
CA LEU A 6 9.64 10.76 8.53
C LEU A 6 10.26 9.49 7.95
N LEU A 7 11.46 9.10 8.41
CA LEU A 7 12.11 7.85 8.00
C LEU A 7 11.28 6.63 8.39
N PHE A 8 10.75 6.60 9.62
CA PHE A 8 9.85 5.55 10.09
C PHE A 8 8.62 5.43 9.19
N LEU A 9 7.97 6.55 8.87
CA LEU A 9 6.77 6.57 8.02
C LEU A 9 7.10 6.08 6.60
N SER A 10 8.22 6.53 6.03
CA SER A 10 8.69 6.08 4.72
C SER A 10 9.00 4.59 4.68
N LEU A 11 9.61 4.06 5.73
CA LEU A 11 9.87 2.62 5.86
C LEU A 11 8.56 1.83 5.86
N VAL A 12 7.59 2.25 6.67
CA VAL A 12 6.27 1.59 6.76
C VAL A 12 5.57 1.60 5.40
N PHE A 13 5.53 2.76 4.70
CA PHE A 13 4.94 2.84 3.38
C PHE A 13 5.72 2.03 2.33
N GLY A 14 7.05 2.02 2.41
CA GLY A 14 7.90 1.18 1.56
C GLY A 14 7.59 -0.31 1.72
N LEU A 15 7.49 -0.80 2.96
CA LEU A 15 7.12 -2.19 3.25
C LEU A 15 5.74 -2.57 2.69
N LEU A 16 4.75 -1.68 2.84
CA LEU A 16 3.41 -1.88 2.29
C LEU A 16 3.42 -1.88 0.76
N SER A 17 4.19 -0.99 0.14
CA SER A 17 4.34 -0.93 -1.32
C SER A 17 5.00 -2.19 -1.87
N ILE A 18 6.05 -2.70 -1.21
CA ILE A 18 6.68 -3.99 -1.59
C ILE A 18 5.66 -5.13 -1.43
N SER A 19 4.95 -5.18 -0.31
CA SER A 19 3.93 -6.21 -0.05
C SER A 19 2.84 -6.22 -1.13
N GLY A 20 2.27 -5.06 -1.45
CA GLY A 20 1.21 -4.94 -2.46
C GLY A 20 1.70 -5.24 -3.88
N THR A 21 2.80 -4.62 -4.31
CA THR A 21 3.39 -4.81 -5.64
C THR A 21 3.88 -6.24 -5.82
N GLY A 22 4.55 -6.80 -4.80
CA GLY A 22 5.06 -8.16 -4.83
C GLY A 22 3.95 -9.20 -4.90
N SER A 23 2.87 -9.02 -4.13
CA SER A 23 1.71 -9.90 -4.17
C SER A 23 1.02 -9.86 -5.54
N CYS A 24 0.80 -8.67 -6.11
CA CYS A 24 0.25 -8.52 -7.45
C CYS A 24 1.12 -9.23 -8.49
N THR A 25 2.42 -8.97 -8.48
CA THR A 25 3.38 -9.58 -9.42
C THR A 25 3.41 -11.09 -9.26
N THR A 26 3.40 -11.61 -8.02
CA THR A 26 3.36 -13.06 -7.76
C THR A 26 2.12 -13.73 -8.36
N VAL A 27 0.95 -13.08 -8.25
CA VAL A 27 -0.29 -13.59 -8.83
C VAL A 27 -0.23 -13.58 -10.35
N VAL A 28 0.20 -12.47 -10.96
CA VAL A 28 0.30 -12.31 -12.42
C VAL A 28 1.29 -13.30 -13.02
N LEU A 29 2.50 -13.41 -12.46
CA LEU A 29 3.49 -14.40 -12.88
C LEU A 29 2.98 -15.83 -12.69
N GLY A 30 2.29 -16.09 -11.58
CA GLY A 30 1.68 -17.38 -11.32
C GLY A 30 0.64 -17.75 -12.37
N TRP A 31 -0.25 -16.82 -12.75
CA TRP A 31 -1.23 -17.05 -13.81
C TRP A 31 -0.57 -17.31 -15.18
N SER A 32 0.51 -16.58 -15.47
CA SER A 32 1.28 -16.84 -16.70
C SER A 32 1.88 -18.26 -16.71
N ARG A 33 2.42 -18.72 -15.57
CA ARG A 33 2.95 -20.10 -15.41
C ARG A 33 1.86 -21.19 -15.49
N ASP A 34 0.63 -20.84 -15.05
CA ASP A 34 -0.53 -21.73 -15.16
C ASP A 34 -1.09 -21.79 -16.59
N GLY A 35 -0.48 -21.10 -17.56
CA GLY A 35 -0.88 -21.12 -18.97
C GLY A 35 -2.06 -20.19 -19.29
N LEU A 36 -2.43 -19.24 -18.45
CA LEU A 36 -3.43 -18.24 -18.79
C LEU A 36 -2.87 -17.33 -19.91
N SER A 37 -3.70 -17.09 -20.93
CA SER A 37 -3.31 -16.18 -22.02
C SER A 37 -3.13 -14.74 -21.51
N ALA A 38 -2.21 -14.00 -22.13
CA ALA A 38 -1.95 -12.60 -21.80
C ALA A 38 -3.21 -11.73 -21.85
N ALA A 39 -4.12 -12.00 -22.79
CA ALA A 39 -5.39 -11.30 -22.90
C ALA A 39 -6.30 -11.52 -21.65
N ARG A 40 -6.38 -12.76 -21.16
CA ARG A 40 -7.14 -13.06 -19.91
C ARG A 40 -6.53 -12.38 -18.70
N ILE A 41 -5.21 -12.41 -18.56
CA ILE A 41 -4.50 -11.71 -17.48
C ILE A 41 -4.78 -10.22 -17.58
N GLY A 42 -4.72 -9.63 -18.78
CA GLY A 42 -5.05 -8.22 -19.00
C GLY A 42 -6.46 -7.85 -18.55
N VAL A 43 -7.48 -8.65 -18.90
CA VAL A 43 -8.86 -8.43 -18.46
C VAL A 43 -8.98 -8.50 -16.93
N LEU A 44 -8.37 -9.50 -16.30
CA LEU A 44 -8.41 -9.68 -14.84
C LEU A 44 -7.72 -8.51 -14.11
N THR A 45 -6.63 -7.99 -14.65
CA THR A 45 -5.90 -6.84 -14.07
C THR A 45 -6.57 -5.50 -14.35
N THR A 46 -7.35 -5.37 -15.42
CA THR A 46 -8.13 -4.16 -15.70
C THR A 46 -9.11 -3.83 -14.56
N GLY A 47 -9.70 -4.84 -13.93
CA GLY A 47 -10.52 -4.67 -12.74
C GLY A 47 -9.80 -3.93 -11.59
N SER A 48 -8.49 -4.16 -11.45
CA SER A 48 -7.66 -3.46 -10.46
C SER A 48 -7.51 -1.96 -10.79
N GLY A 49 -7.42 -1.60 -12.08
CA GLY A 49 -7.39 -0.20 -12.52
C GLY A 49 -8.72 0.53 -12.20
N VAL A 50 -9.85 -0.12 -12.47
CA VAL A 50 -11.18 0.42 -12.10
C VAL A 50 -11.28 0.57 -10.58
N ALA A 51 -10.79 -0.41 -9.81
CA ALA A 51 -10.76 -0.36 -8.35
C ALA A 51 -9.96 0.84 -7.81
N MET A 52 -8.85 1.19 -8.45
CA MET A 52 -8.08 2.40 -8.09
C MET A 52 -8.90 3.68 -8.29
N LEU A 53 -9.68 3.80 -9.36
CA LEU A 53 -10.55 4.96 -9.60
C LEU A 53 -11.67 5.04 -8.54
N VAL A 54 -12.31 3.92 -8.23
CA VAL A 54 -13.32 3.83 -7.18
C VAL A 54 -12.73 4.16 -5.81
N GLY A 55 -11.56 3.61 -5.51
CA GLY A 55 -10.81 3.91 -4.28
C GLY A 55 -10.43 5.38 -4.16
N ALA A 56 -10.00 6.03 -5.26
CA ALA A 56 -9.67 7.45 -5.28
C ALA A 56 -10.90 8.33 -5.02
N ALA A 57 -12.03 8.02 -5.67
CA ALA A 57 -13.30 8.71 -5.42
C ALA A 57 -13.80 8.50 -3.98
N GLY A 58 -13.60 7.30 -3.42
CA GLY A 58 -13.89 6.98 -2.03
C GLY A 58 -12.97 7.72 -1.06
N ALA A 59 -11.67 7.80 -1.36
CA ALA A 59 -10.67 8.46 -0.51
C ALA A 59 -11.03 9.91 -0.21
N THR A 60 -11.49 10.67 -1.21
CA THR A 60 -11.89 12.07 -1.05
C THR A 60 -13.09 12.26 -0.11
N ARG A 61 -14.06 11.34 -0.14
CA ARG A 61 -15.23 11.37 0.73
C ARG A 61 -14.91 10.90 2.15
N LEU A 62 -14.15 9.81 2.26
CA LEU A 62 -13.78 9.23 3.54
C LEU A 62 -12.83 10.13 4.33
N SER A 63 -11.87 10.79 3.69
CA SER A 63 -10.93 11.70 4.33
C SER A 63 -11.59 12.92 4.98
N ARG A 64 -12.79 13.29 4.51
CA ARG A 64 -13.59 14.38 5.11
C ARG A 64 -14.39 13.95 6.34
N ARG A 65 -14.66 12.66 6.53
CA ARG A 65 -15.57 12.13 7.56
C ARG A 65 -14.87 11.28 8.63
N VAL A 66 -13.73 10.69 8.28
CA VAL A 66 -13.05 9.71 9.13
C VAL A 66 -11.64 10.21 9.47
N ARG A 67 -11.21 9.97 10.71
CA ARG A 67 -9.86 10.32 11.17
C ARG A 67 -8.79 9.67 10.30
N GLY A 68 -7.77 10.44 9.93
CA GLY A 68 -6.70 9.96 9.04
C GLY A 68 -5.99 8.70 9.56
N GLY A 69 -5.78 8.60 10.88
CA GLY A 69 -5.18 7.41 11.49
C GLY A 69 -6.02 6.15 11.32
N VAL A 70 -7.35 6.25 11.48
CA VAL A 70 -8.28 5.13 11.29
C VAL A 70 -8.30 4.69 9.83
N LEU A 71 -8.32 5.65 8.89
CA LEU A 71 -8.28 5.35 7.45
C LEU A 71 -7.01 4.62 7.04
N LEU A 72 -5.85 5.07 7.52
CA LEU A 72 -4.57 4.43 7.25
C LEU A 72 -4.53 3.01 7.79
N LEU A 73 -4.95 2.81 9.04
CA LEU A 73 -4.98 1.48 9.66
C LEU A 73 -5.97 0.55 8.96
N ALA A 74 -7.17 1.03 8.63
CA ALA A 74 -8.17 0.24 7.91
C ALA A 74 -7.69 -0.15 6.51
N ALA A 75 -7.15 0.79 5.74
CA ALA A 75 -6.61 0.51 4.41
C ALA A 75 -5.43 -0.48 4.47
N THR A 76 -4.55 -0.34 5.47
CA THR A 76 -3.45 -1.29 5.69
C THR A 76 -3.97 -2.67 6.06
N ALA A 77 -4.95 -2.76 6.97
CA ALA A 77 -5.57 -4.03 7.35
C ALA A 77 -6.24 -4.72 6.16
N VAL A 78 -6.95 -3.95 5.31
CA VAL A 78 -7.52 -4.46 4.05
C VAL A 78 -6.43 -5.00 3.13
N THR A 79 -5.33 -4.26 2.96
CA THR A 79 -4.18 -4.70 2.15
C THR A 79 -3.60 -6.02 2.67
N VAL A 80 -3.33 -6.11 3.97
CA VAL A 80 -2.77 -7.33 4.60
C VAL A 80 -3.74 -8.50 4.49
N SER A 81 -5.03 -8.28 4.73
CA SER A 81 -6.06 -9.33 4.60
C SER A 81 -6.22 -9.80 3.15
N ALA A 82 -6.17 -8.87 2.19
CA ALA A 82 -6.22 -9.22 0.77
C ALA A 82 -4.99 -10.04 0.35
N THR A 83 -3.77 -9.68 0.78
CA THR A 83 -2.55 -10.45 0.47
C THR A 83 -2.57 -11.83 1.11
N ALA A 84 -3.04 -11.97 2.35
CA ALA A 84 -3.25 -13.26 3.00
C ALA A 84 -4.30 -14.10 2.25
N GLY A 85 -5.40 -13.49 1.84
CA GLY A 85 -6.43 -14.13 1.04
C GLY A 85 -5.91 -14.65 -0.30
N LEU A 86 -5.01 -13.92 -0.97
CA LEU A 86 -4.35 -14.36 -2.21
C LEU A 86 -3.54 -15.65 -2.03
N ALA A 87 -2.96 -15.88 -0.83
CA ALA A 87 -2.25 -17.11 -0.50
C ALA A 87 -3.20 -18.31 -0.27
N LEU A 88 -4.40 -18.04 0.26
CA LEU A 88 -5.37 -19.06 0.66
C LEU A 88 -6.35 -19.44 -0.47
N VAL A 89 -6.75 -18.48 -1.30
CA VAL A 89 -7.76 -18.67 -2.34
C VAL A 89 -7.12 -19.29 -3.59
N PRO A 90 -7.52 -20.52 -4.01
CA PRO A 90 -6.93 -21.16 -5.19
C PRO A 90 -7.53 -20.67 -6.51
N SER A 91 -8.77 -20.18 -6.52
CA SER A 91 -9.51 -19.86 -7.74
C SER A 91 -9.00 -18.56 -8.40
N VAL A 92 -8.93 -18.55 -9.73
CA VAL A 92 -8.53 -17.38 -10.52
C VAL A 92 -9.46 -16.18 -10.27
N PRO A 93 -10.81 -16.32 -10.33
CA PRO A 93 -11.70 -15.18 -10.09
C PRO A 93 -11.63 -14.68 -8.65
N GLY A 94 -11.43 -15.57 -7.66
CA GLY A 94 -11.26 -15.17 -6.27
C GLY A 94 -10.00 -14.34 -6.06
N ARG A 95 -8.88 -14.71 -6.68
CA ARG A 95 -7.64 -13.92 -6.65
C ARG A 95 -7.80 -12.58 -7.36
N ALA A 96 -8.52 -12.54 -8.50
CA ALA A 96 -8.81 -11.29 -9.19
C ALA A 96 -9.62 -10.33 -8.30
N LEU A 97 -10.63 -10.83 -7.59
CA LEU A 97 -11.41 -10.03 -6.64
C LEU A 97 -10.56 -9.50 -5.48
N LEU A 98 -9.64 -10.30 -4.97
CA LEU A 98 -8.72 -9.86 -3.90
C LEU A 98 -7.71 -8.80 -4.40
N LEU A 99 -7.28 -8.87 -5.66
CA LEU A 99 -6.48 -7.81 -6.29
C LEU A 99 -7.30 -6.52 -6.42
N VAL A 100 -8.56 -6.59 -6.83
CA VAL A 100 -9.47 -5.43 -6.87
C VAL A 100 -9.55 -4.78 -5.49
N LEU A 101 -9.73 -5.57 -4.43
CA LEU A 101 -9.80 -5.07 -3.05
C LEU A 101 -8.49 -4.41 -2.61
N LEU A 102 -7.35 -5.03 -2.92
CA LEU A 102 -6.01 -4.50 -2.63
C LEU A 102 -5.79 -3.15 -3.31
N PHE A 103 -6.13 -3.02 -4.59
CA PHE A 103 -5.95 -1.79 -5.34
C PHE A 103 -6.97 -0.70 -4.99
N CYS A 104 -8.14 -1.06 -4.47
CA CYS A 104 -9.10 -0.10 -3.94
C CYS A 104 -8.60 0.61 -2.67
N ALA A 105 -7.80 -0.07 -1.84
CA ALA A 105 -7.22 0.51 -0.63
C ALA A 105 -6.02 1.46 -0.89
N ALA A 106 -5.28 1.26 -1.99
CA ALA A 106 -4.05 2.00 -2.29
C ALA A 106 -4.25 3.52 -2.41
N PRO A 107 -5.27 4.07 -3.11
CA PRO A 107 -5.49 5.50 -3.19
C PRO A 107 -5.79 6.16 -1.84
N ILE A 108 -6.45 5.45 -0.93
CA ILE A 108 -6.74 5.95 0.43
C ILE A 108 -5.42 6.15 1.18
N MET A 109 -4.52 5.18 1.09
CA MET A 109 -3.20 5.27 1.71
C MET A 109 -2.36 6.40 1.12
N ASN A 110 -2.38 6.56 -0.20
CA ASN A 110 -1.65 7.63 -0.88
C ASN A 110 -2.20 9.02 -0.54
N ALA A 111 -3.53 9.19 -0.53
CA ALA A 111 -4.15 10.47 -0.23
C ALA A 111 -3.91 10.90 1.22
N VAL A 112 -4.15 10.01 2.19
CA VAL A 112 -4.02 10.35 3.61
C VAL A 112 -2.55 10.32 4.04
N GLY A 113 -1.82 9.26 3.68
CA GLY A 113 -0.42 9.10 4.08
C GLY A 113 0.51 10.05 3.36
N GLY A 114 0.36 10.18 2.04
CA GLY A 114 1.13 11.13 1.23
C GLY A 114 0.86 12.58 1.64
N GLY A 115 -0.41 12.95 1.84
CA GLY A 115 -0.79 14.27 2.32
C GLY A 115 -0.16 14.58 3.69
N TYR A 116 -0.17 13.62 4.62
CA TYR A 116 0.47 13.79 5.92
C TYR A 116 2.00 13.93 5.84
N VAL A 117 2.66 13.13 4.99
CA VAL A 117 4.10 13.23 4.76
C VAL A 117 4.48 14.60 4.19
N MET A 118 3.72 15.10 3.21
CA MET A 118 3.97 16.40 2.59
C MET A 118 3.94 17.55 3.59
N ARG A 119 3.08 17.50 4.58
CA ARG A 119 2.99 18.51 5.66
C ARG A 119 4.16 18.48 6.63
N LEU A 120 4.79 17.32 6.81
CA LEU A 120 5.93 17.18 7.71
C LEU A 120 7.22 17.75 7.12
N ILE A 121 7.22 18.10 5.83
CA ILE A 121 8.40 18.62 5.13
C ILE A 121 8.40 20.14 5.19
N PRO A 122 9.43 20.79 5.78
CA PRO A 122 9.58 22.23 5.75
C PRO A 122 9.66 22.75 4.30
N THR A 123 9.01 23.89 4.01
CA THR A 123 8.91 24.47 2.67
C THR A 123 10.28 24.67 1.99
N GLY A 124 11.32 25.08 2.74
CA GLY A 124 12.67 25.26 2.20
C GLY A 124 13.45 23.98 1.86
N MET A 125 12.96 22.80 2.26
CA MET A 125 13.62 21.50 2.05
C MET A 125 12.80 20.54 1.17
N PHE A 126 11.70 21.02 0.59
CA PHE A 126 10.71 20.19 -0.11
C PHE A 126 11.34 19.37 -1.24
N GLY A 127 12.20 19.95 -2.06
CA GLY A 127 12.85 19.25 -3.17
C GLY A 127 13.80 18.13 -2.70
N ARG A 128 14.64 18.40 -1.69
CA ARG A 128 15.62 17.41 -1.20
C ARG A 128 14.96 16.27 -0.43
N VAL A 129 14.08 16.60 0.50
CA VAL A 129 13.40 15.60 1.34
C VAL A 129 12.36 14.84 0.51
N GLY A 130 11.55 15.52 -0.30
CA GLY A 130 10.59 14.92 -1.19
C GLY A 130 11.23 13.98 -2.21
N GLY A 131 12.36 14.37 -2.82
CA GLY A 131 13.14 13.52 -3.72
C GLY A 131 13.66 12.25 -3.05
N ALA A 132 14.22 12.36 -1.84
CA ALA A 132 14.69 11.19 -1.08
C ALA A 132 13.53 10.25 -0.71
N LEU A 133 12.38 10.78 -0.29
CA LEU A 133 11.18 10.00 0.01
C LEU A 133 10.62 9.32 -1.24
N LEU A 134 10.64 10.01 -2.39
CA LEU A 134 10.22 9.47 -3.67
C LEU A 134 11.12 8.29 -4.08
N LEU A 135 12.43 8.42 -3.94
CA LEU A 135 13.39 7.34 -4.20
C LEU A 135 13.13 6.11 -3.32
N ILE A 136 12.82 6.30 -2.05
CA ILE A 136 12.46 5.19 -1.15
C ILE A 136 11.13 4.55 -1.59
N ASN A 137 10.12 5.37 -1.87
CA ASN A 137 8.78 4.90 -2.21
C ASN A 137 8.66 4.27 -3.62
N LEU A 138 9.52 4.63 -4.56
CA LEU A 138 9.58 4.02 -5.89
C LEU A 138 10.69 2.97 -5.99
N GLY A 139 11.83 3.18 -5.34
CA GLY A 139 12.98 2.29 -5.42
C GLY A 139 12.77 0.96 -4.70
N LEU A 140 12.23 0.98 -3.49
CA LEU A 140 11.96 -0.24 -2.74
C LEU A 140 10.96 -1.16 -3.46
N PRO A 141 9.80 -0.70 -3.96
CA PRO A 141 8.88 -1.55 -4.73
C PRO A 141 9.45 -2.06 -6.05
N ALA A 142 10.47 -1.40 -6.63
CA ALA A 142 11.13 -1.89 -7.83
C ALA A 142 11.83 -3.25 -7.64
N ALA A 143 12.21 -3.59 -6.39
CA ALA A 143 12.73 -4.91 -6.06
C ALA A 143 11.64 -6.01 -5.96
N ALA A 144 10.37 -5.62 -5.83
CA ALA A 144 9.28 -6.56 -5.59
C ALA A 144 9.08 -7.58 -6.74
N PRO A 145 9.16 -7.22 -8.03
CA PRO A 145 9.07 -8.20 -9.12
C PRO A 145 10.19 -9.25 -9.07
N TRP A 146 11.41 -8.83 -8.74
CA TRP A 146 12.54 -9.75 -8.60
C TRP A 146 12.32 -10.70 -7.41
N LEU A 147 11.90 -10.19 -6.26
CA LEU A 147 11.55 -10.98 -5.08
C LEU A 147 10.41 -11.96 -5.38
N ALA A 148 9.38 -11.52 -6.11
CA ALA A 148 8.27 -12.37 -6.52
C ALA A 148 8.72 -13.52 -7.43
N GLY A 149 9.58 -13.24 -8.43
CA GLY A 149 10.13 -14.26 -9.32
C GLY A 149 10.94 -15.30 -8.56
N ARG A 150 11.91 -14.85 -7.76
CA ARG A 150 12.76 -15.74 -6.94
C ARG A 150 11.95 -16.52 -5.91
N GLY A 151 10.98 -15.89 -5.28
CA GLY A 151 10.10 -16.55 -4.33
C GLY A 151 9.26 -17.65 -4.98
N LEU A 152 8.72 -17.39 -6.17
CA LEU A 152 7.96 -18.39 -6.94
C LEU A 152 8.81 -19.61 -7.26
N ASP A 153 10.11 -19.44 -7.54
CA ASP A 153 11.02 -20.54 -7.84
C ASP A 153 11.44 -21.31 -6.59
N ALA A 154 11.64 -20.61 -5.47
CA ALA A 154 12.18 -21.20 -4.23
C ALA A 154 11.11 -21.85 -3.34
N VAL A 155 9.97 -21.19 -3.13
CA VAL A 155 8.94 -21.59 -2.16
C VAL A 155 7.54 -21.69 -2.75
N GLY A 156 7.42 -21.52 -4.06
CA GLY A 156 6.14 -21.54 -4.77
C GLY A 156 5.27 -20.33 -4.49
N ARG A 157 4.07 -20.33 -5.11
CA ARG A 157 3.14 -19.19 -5.06
C ARG A 157 2.67 -18.85 -3.65
N SER A 158 2.20 -19.85 -2.92
CA SER A 158 1.65 -19.64 -1.58
C SER A 158 2.72 -19.15 -0.60
N GLY A 159 3.92 -19.76 -0.61
CA GLY A 159 5.04 -19.35 0.23
C GLY A 159 5.47 -17.89 -0.04
N THR A 160 5.54 -17.50 -1.31
CA THR A 160 5.88 -16.13 -1.71
C THR A 160 4.83 -15.12 -1.23
N LEU A 161 3.53 -15.44 -1.38
CA LEU A 161 2.44 -14.58 -0.91
C LEU A 161 2.43 -14.46 0.62
N TRP A 162 2.74 -15.52 1.36
CA TRP A 162 2.90 -15.46 2.82
C TRP A 162 4.08 -14.58 3.21
N GLY A 163 5.19 -14.63 2.48
CA GLY A 163 6.33 -13.72 2.68
C GLY A 163 5.92 -12.23 2.54
N PHE A 164 5.18 -11.88 1.48
CA PHE A 164 4.67 -10.53 1.31
C PHE A 164 3.60 -10.15 2.35
N THR A 165 2.77 -11.11 2.77
CA THR A 165 1.81 -10.90 3.87
C THR A 165 2.54 -10.61 5.18
N ALA A 166 3.63 -11.29 5.48
CA ALA A 166 4.44 -11.01 6.66
C ALA A 166 5.05 -9.61 6.66
N LEU A 167 5.54 -9.13 5.50
CA LEU A 167 6.02 -7.74 5.34
C LEU A 167 4.90 -6.72 5.58
N GLY A 168 3.72 -6.95 5.02
CA GLY A 168 2.56 -6.10 5.24
C GLY A 168 2.09 -6.11 6.70
N SER A 169 2.10 -7.29 7.35
CA SER A 169 1.75 -7.46 8.77
C SER A 169 2.74 -6.74 9.68
N LEU A 170 4.03 -6.79 9.35
CA LEU A 170 5.05 -6.02 10.06
C LEU A 170 4.76 -4.50 9.97
N ALA A 171 4.45 -4.01 8.78
CA ALA A 171 4.09 -2.61 8.58
C ALA A 171 2.84 -2.23 9.39
N LEU A 172 1.80 -3.07 9.39
CA LEU A 172 0.59 -2.87 10.21
C LEU A 172 0.91 -2.84 11.70
N GLY A 173 1.75 -3.78 12.18
CA GLY A 173 2.20 -3.82 13.58
C GLY A 173 2.94 -2.54 13.98
N LEU A 174 3.86 -2.07 13.13
CA LEU A 174 4.57 -0.81 13.34
C LEU A 174 3.62 0.40 13.38
N MET A 175 2.61 0.44 12.52
CA MET A 175 1.58 1.49 12.54
C MET A 175 0.74 1.44 13.82
N LEU A 176 0.34 0.25 14.27
CA LEU A 176 -0.40 0.06 15.52
C LEU A 176 0.42 0.43 16.75
N ALA A 177 1.72 0.19 16.75
CA ALA A 177 2.63 0.58 17.82
C ALA A 177 2.82 2.11 17.90
N SER A 178 2.66 2.84 16.78
CA SER A 178 2.83 4.28 16.72
C SER A 178 1.59 5.02 17.25
N ARG A 179 1.68 5.57 18.45
CA ARG A 179 0.61 6.42 19.02
C ARG A 179 0.28 7.63 18.13
N ARG A 180 1.31 8.22 17.50
CA ARG A 180 1.14 9.39 16.61
C ARG A 180 0.26 9.10 15.41
N LEU A 181 0.39 7.93 14.80
CA LEU A 181 -0.44 7.53 13.65
C LEU A 181 -1.88 7.23 14.08
N ARG A 182 -2.08 6.62 15.24
CA ARG A 182 -3.43 6.31 15.77
C ARG A 182 -4.22 7.54 16.16
N THR A 183 -3.55 8.59 16.62
CA THR A 183 -4.18 9.84 17.07
C THR A 183 -4.33 10.89 15.98
N LEU A 184 -3.97 10.59 14.72
CA LEU A 184 -4.15 11.49 13.59
C LEU A 184 -5.62 11.89 13.44
N GLY A 185 -5.87 13.20 13.59
CA GLY A 185 -7.19 13.81 13.45
C GLY A 185 -7.75 13.76 12.03
N LEU A 186 -8.84 14.47 11.80
CA LEU A 186 -9.40 14.62 10.46
C LEU A 186 -8.40 15.35 9.54
N PRO A 187 -8.18 14.87 8.31
CA PRO A 187 -7.31 15.53 7.35
C PRO A 187 -7.67 17.01 7.10
N SER A 188 -8.96 17.36 7.16
CA SER A 188 -9.44 18.73 7.03
C SER A 188 -9.05 19.67 8.20
N GLN A 189 -8.71 19.13 9.35
CA GLN A 189 -8.29 19.90 10.54
C GLN A 189 -6.76 20.10 10.58
N TRP A 190 -6.03 19.45 9.69
CA TRP A 190 -4.59 19.61 9.65
C TRP A 190 -4.19 21.01 9.20
N ASP A 191 -5.01 21.72 8.39
CA ASP A 191 -4.75 23.09 7.91
C ASP A 191 -4.99 24.13 9.01
N ALA A 192 -5.97 23.91 9.87
CA ALA A 192 -6.30 24.82 10.96
C ALA A 192 -5.30 24.84 12.13
N ALA A 193 -4.49 23.79 12.30
CA ALA A 193 -3.51 23.70 13.39
C ALA A 193 -2.22 24.49 13.12
N ASP A 194 -1.94 24.87 11.88
CA ASP A 194 -0.76 25.66 11.51
C ASP A 194 -1.06 27.17 11.48
N GLU A 195 -2.33 27.60 11.56
CA GLU A 195 -2.74 29.01 11.58
C GLU A 195 -2.95 29.55 13.00
N ALA A 196 -2.80 28.72 14.02
CA ALA A 196 -2.83 29.20 15.41
C ALA A 196 -1.50 29.85 15.78
N PRO A 197 -1.51 31.15 16.24
CA PRO A 197 -0.31 31.92 16.54
C PRO A 197 0.49 31.36 17.71
#